data_dc00d6cb892e67530c33f33568631b17
#
_entry.id   dc00d6cb892e67530c33f33568631b17
#
_cell.length_a   1.000
_cell.length_b   1.000
_cell.length_c   1.000
_cell.angle_alpha   90.00
_cell.angle_beta   90.00
_cell.angle_gamma   90.00
#
_symmetry.space_group_name_H-M   'P 1'
#
loop_
_entity.id
_entity.type
_entity.pdbx_description
1 polymer ?
#
loop_
_entity_poly.entity_id
_entity_poly.type
_entity_poly.pdbx_seq_one_letter_code
_entity_poly.pdbx_strand_id
1 'polypeptide(L)'
;MDDIERRAFMKGAAIGALAFTVGGTQVLLTPRQAHAQNVPLRTLTPEQAATLDAMGEALVPGAKQAGITNFVDQQISIPAEQALLEARIMNVRPPYASFYRAALGAVEGASQAKYGGRGFARLNAAEQHDFIDLMRQNKLESWKGPGAGFVYFLLRTDAVDVVYGTMDGYAQLGVPYQAHIAPTRSW
;
A
#
# COMPACT_ATOMS: atom_id res chain seq x y z
N MET A 1 -9.99 15.90 22.90
CA MET A 1 -10.37 14.61 22.28
C MET A 1 -11.20 13.87 23.31
N ASP A 2 -12.51 13.79 23.06
CA ASP A 2 -13.46 13.21 24.01
C ASP A 2 -13.20 11.71 24.21
N ASP A 3 -13.59 11.20 25.40
CA ASP A 3 -13.35 9.80 25.80
C ASP A 3 -14.04 8.79 24.83
N ILE A 4 -15.10 9.25 24.16
CA ILE A 4 -15.85 8.51 23.13
C ILE A 4 -15.01 8.41 21.83
N GLU A 5 -14.37 9.51 21.41
CA GLU A 5 -13.49 9.55 20.24
C GLU A 5 -12.23 8.69 20.46
N ARG A 6 -11.66 8.72 21.66
CA ARG A 6 -10.51 7.90 22.05
C ARG A 6 -10.84 6.42 22.05
N ARG A 7 -12.02 6.02 22.55
CA ARG A 7 -12.47 4.61 22.53
C ARG A 7 -12.78 4.12 21.11
N ALA A 8 -13.40 4.97 20.27
CA ALA A 8 -13.65 4.65 18.86
C ALA A 8 -12.32 4.50 18.08
N PHE A 9 -11.37 5.41 18.32
CA PHE A 9 -10.01 5.33 17.75
C PHE A 9 -9.28 4.05 18.18
N MET A 10 -9.30 3.69 19.46
CA MET A 10 -8.67 2.47 19.97
C MET A 10 -9.32 1.20 19.41
N LYS A 11 -10.64 1.18 19.25
CA LYS A 11 -11.34 0.06 18.58
C LYS A 11 -11.01 0.01 17.08
N GLY A 12 -10.94 1.15 16.41
CA GLY A 12 -10.56 1.24 15.01
C GLY A 12 -9.13 0.77 14.76
N ALA A 13 -8.19 1.17 15.60
CA ALA A 13 -6.80 0.73 15.53
C ALA A 13 -6.66 -0.79 15.72
N ALA A 14 -7.48 -1.39 16.59
CA ALA A 14 -7.48 -2.84 16.84
C ALA A 14 -7.96 -3.67 15.63
N ILE A 15 -8.71 -3.06 14.71
CA ILE A 15 -9.22 -3.72 13.48
C ILE A 15 -8.55 -3.20 12.19
N GLY A 16 -7.48 -2.42 12.32
CA GLY A 16 -6.79 -1.82 11.17
C GLY A 16 -7.59 -0.72 10.45
N ALA A 17 -8.52 -0.07 11.14
CA ALA A 17 -9.30 1.03 10.56
C ALA A 17 -8.51 2.34 10.54
N LEU A 18 -8.64 3.07 9.44
CA LEU A 18 -8.04 4.37 9.19
C LEU A 18 -9.14 5.44 9.02
N ALA A 19 -8.79 6.70 9.25
CA ALA A 19 -9.71 7.81 9.03
C ALA A 19 -9.76 8.20 7.55
N PHE A 20 -10.90 7.98 6.91
CA PHE A 20 -11.16 8.41 5.53
C PHE A 20 -12.15 9.57 5.52
N THR A 21 -12.08 10.42 4.49
CA THR A 21 -13.05 11.50 4.29
C THR A 21 -14.08 11.09 3.24
N VAL A 22 -15.35 10.98 3.64
CA VAL A 22 -16.45 10.63 2.76
C VAL A 22 -17.52 11.72 2.87
N GLY A 23 -17.86 12.38 1.77
CA GLY A 23 -18.83 13.46 1.75
C GLY A 23 -18.50 14.62 2.70
N GLY A 24 -17.22 14.90 2.95
CA GLY A 24 -16.76 15.94 3.88
C GLY A 24 -16.71 15.50 5.36
N THR A 25 -17.13 14.28 5.68
CA THR A 25 -17.11 13.73 7.04
C THR A 25 -16.01 12.71 7.19
N GLN A 26 -15.32 12.69 8.34
CA GLN A 26 -14.36 11.64 8.66
C GLN A 26 -15.08 10.40 9.18
N VAL A 27 -14.75 9.25 8.57
CA VAL A 27 -15.26 7.93 8.95
C VAL A 27 -14.10 6.96 9.13
N LEU A 28 -14.22 6.03 10.08
CA LEU A 28 -13.23 4.98 10.29
C LEU A 28 -13.61 3.77 9.42
N LEU A 29 -12.74 3.43 8.48
CA LEU A 29 -12.88 2.29 7.56
C LEU A 29 -11.56 1.52 7.50
N THR A 30 -11.63 0.22 7.28
CA THR A 30 -10.45 -0.51 6.81
C THR A 30 -10.15 -0.14 5.36
N PRO A 31 -8.92 -0.30 4.86
CA PRO A 31 -8.60 -0.08 3.44
C PRO A 31 -9.51 -0.89 2.51
N ARG A 32 -9.83 -2.13 2.87
CA ARG A 32 -10.78 -3.00 2.16
C ARG A 32 -12.19 -2.39 2.08
N GLN A 33 -12.69 -1.85 3.19
CA GLN A 33 -14.00 -1.19 3.22
C GLN A 33 -13.98 0.10 2.39
N ALA A 34 -12.91 0.88 2.46
CA ALA A 34 -12.76 2.09 1.66
C ALA A 34 -12.74 1.76 0.15
N HIS A 35 -12.03 0.69 -0.25
CA HIS A 35 -12.03 0.18 -1.62
C HIS A 35 -13.44 -0.26 -2.05
N ALA A 36 -14.10 -1.09 -1.27
CA ALA A 36 -15.45 -1.60 -1.58
C ALA A 36 -16.51 -0.50 -1.69
N GLN A 37 -16.35 0.59 -0.95
CA GLN A 37 -17.23 1.77 -0.98
C GLN A 37 -16.81 2.82 -2.01
N ASN A 38 -15.76 2.56 -2.80
CA ASN A 38 -15.19 3.50 -3.77
C ASN A 38 -14.90 4.88 -3.15
N VAL A 39 -14.29 4.89 -1.95
CA VAL A 39 -13.90 6.15 -1.29
C VAL A 39 -12.96 6.94 -2.21
N PRO A 40 -13.26 8.23 -2.49
CA PRO A 40 -12.44 9.04 -3.37
C PRO A 40 -11.00 9.16 -2.89
N LEU A 41 -10.05 9.03 -3.81
CA LEU A 41 -8.63 9.27 -3.55
C LEU A 41 -8.36 10.78 -3.39
N ARG A 42 -7.38 11.12 -2.57
CA ARG A 42 -7.04 12.51 -2.24
C ARG A 42 -5.77 12.99 -2.93
N THR A 43 -4.84 12.09 -3.19
CA THR A 43 -3.46 12.42 -3.58
C THR A 43 -3.03 11.74 -4.87
N LEU A 44 -3.38 10.46 -5.07
CA LEU A 44 -3.04 9.72 -6.28
C LEU A 44 -4.00 10.04 -7.42
N THR A 45 -3.46 10.10 -8.64
CA THR A 45 -4.31 10.17 -9.84
C THR A 45 -4.92 8.80 -10.16
N PRO A 46 -6.00 8.73 -10.98
CA PRO A 46 -6.58 7.46 -11.40
C PRO A 46 -5.57 6.52 -12.07
N GLU A 47 -4.64 7.05 -12.85
CA GLU A 47 -3.59 6.27 -13.51
C GLU A 47 -2.59 5.70 -12.50
N GLN A 48 -2.17 6.50 -11.51
CA GLN A 48 -1.30 6.06 -10.42
C GLN A 48 -1.99 4.99 -9.58
N ALA A 49 -3.27 5.16 -9.30
CA ALA A 49 -4.10 4.20 -8.60
C ALA A 49 -4.16 2.86 -9.34
N ALA A 50 -4.42 2.89 -10.65
CA ALA A 50 -4.47 1.68 -11.47
C ALA A 50 -3.11 0.95 -11.48
N THR A 51 -2.02 1.69 -11.59
CA THR A 51 -0.65 1.13 -11.54
C THR A 51 -0.37 0.49 -10.17
N LEU A 52 -0.73 1.16 -9.07
CA LEU A 52 -0.52 0.64 -7.72
C LEU A 52 -1.38 -0.60 -7.43
N ASP A 53 -2.65 -0.60 -7.85
CA ASP A 53 -3.53 -1.77 -7.74
C ASP A 53 -2.96 -2.97 -8.49
N ALA A 54 -2.48 -2.76 -9.74
CA ALA A 54 -1.92 -3.83 -10.55
C ALA A 54 -0.58 -4.34 -9.98
N MET A 55 0.30 -3.43 -9.49
CA MET A 55 1.54 -3.80 -8.83
C MET A 55 1.27 -4.58 -7.55
N GLY A 56 0.38 -4.07 -6.70
CA GLY A 56 0.01 -4.73 -5.44
C GLY A 56 -0.52 -6.14 -5.68
N GLU A 57 -1.45 -6.30 -6.63
CA GLU A 57 -2.05 -7.60 -6.95
C GLU A 57 -1.03 -8.59 -7.52
N ALA A 58 -0.10 -8.12 -8.37
CA ALA A 58 0.96 -8.97 -8.93
C ALA A 58 2.03 -9.36 -7.89
N LEU A 59 2.26 -8.51 -6.88
CA LEU A 59 3.20 -8.77 -5.78
C LEU A 59 2.61 -9.67 -4.70
N VAL A 60 1.36 -9.41 -4.33
CA VAL A 60 0.62 -10.11 -3.26
C VAL A 60 -0.83 -10.29 -3.70
N PRO A 61 -1.23 -11.49 -4.14
CA PRO A 61 -2.59 -11.74 -4.56
C PRO A 61 -3.63 -11.32 -3.51
N GLY A 62 -4.65 -10.58 -3.95
CA GLY A 62 -5.68 -10.02 -3.09
C GLY A 62 -5.39 -8.60 -2.59
N ALA A 63 -4.21 -8.01 -2.88
CA ALA A 63 -3.84 -6.67 -2.41
C ALA A 63 -4.77 -5.58 -2.96
N LYS A 64 -5.18 -5.69 -4.21
CA LYS A 64 -6.16 -4.77 -4.80
C LYS A 64 -7.47 -4.79 -4.01
N GLN A 65 -8.05 -5.97 -3.77
CA GLN A 65 -9.29 -6.12 -3.02
C GLN A 65 -9.12 -5.74 -1.55
N ALA A 66 -7.93 -5.93 -0.98
CA ALA A 66 -7.59 -5.48 0.37
C ALA A 66 -7.48 -3.95 0.47
N GLY A 67 -7.46 -3.23 -0.67
CA GLY A 67 -7.48 -1.77 -0.74
C GLY A 67 -6.10 -1.13 -0.60
N ILE A 68 -5.07 -1.72 -1.23
CA ILE A 68 -3.70 -1.16 -1.19
C ILE A 68 -3.66 0.30 -1.64
N THR A 69 -4.39 0.65 -2.70
CA THR A 69 -4.44 2.03 -3.20
C THR A 69 -5.08 2.97 -2.19
N ASN A 70 -6.19 2.56 -1.54
CA ASN A 70 -6.82 3.37 -0.49
C ASN A 70 -5.92 3.52 0.74
N PHE A 71 -5.19 2.47 1.12
CA PHE A 71 -4.20 2.52 2.19
C PHE A 71 -3.10 3.54 1.89
N VAL A 72 -2.39 3.37 0.79
CA VAL A 72 -1.28 4.24 0.42
C VAL A 72 -1.75 5.68 0.23
N ASP A 73 -2.86 5.91 -0.49
CA ASP A 73 -3.39 7.26 -0.73
C ASP A 73 -3.72 7.97 0.59
N GLN A 74 -4.38 7.28 1.52
CA GLN A 74 -4.70 7.83 2.84
C GLN A 74 -3.41 8.16 3.61
N GLN A 75 -2.43 7.26 3.61
CA GLN A 75 -1.19 7.41 4.37
C GLN A 75 -0.27 8.51 3.83
N ILE A 76 -0.24 8.74 2.52
CA ILE A 76 0.51 9.85 1.92
C ILE A 76 -0.22 11.20 1.99
N SER A 77 -1.49 11.19 2.45
CA SER A 77 -2.35 12.37 2.60
C SER A 77 -2.42 12.90 4.03
N ILE A 78 -1.75 12.25 4.99
CA ILE A 78 -1.70 12.65 6.40
C ILE A 78 -0.29 13.16 6.77
N PRO A 79 -0.12 13.79 7.96
CA PRO A 79 1.20 14.17 8.44
C PRO A 79 2.16 12.98 8.47
N ALA A 80 3.39 13.22 8.00
CA ALA A 80 4.39 12.16 7.79
C ALA A 80 4.72 11.36 9.06
N GLU A 81 4.69 12.03 10.22
CA GLU A 81 4.93 11.41 11.53
C GLU A 81 3.83 10.43 11.97
N GLN A 82 2.66 10.49 11.34
CA GLN A 82 1.52 9.61 11.61
C GLN A 82 1.40 8.47 10.59
N ALA A 83 2.15 8.56 9.47
CA ALA A 83 2.07 7.57 8.42
C ALA A 83 2.57 6.19 8.88
N LEU A 84 1.88 5.13 8.47
CA LEU A 84 2.21 3.73 8.76
C LEU A 84 2.94 3.01 7.62
N LEU A 85 3.36 3.78 6.61
CA LEU A 85 4.05 3.27 5.42
C LEU A 85 5.43 2.70 5.78
N GLU A 86 5.82 1.63 5.11
CA GLU A 86 7.19 1.10 5.17
C GLU A 86 8.23 2.17 4.78
N ALA A 87 7.90 3.07 3.87
CA ALA A 87 8.73 4.21 3.51
C ALA A 87 9.19 5.04 4.72
N ARG A 88 8.33 5.20 5.75
CA ARG A 88 8.70 5.89 7.00
C ARG A 88 9.71 5.08 7.80
N ILE A 89 9.50 3.78 7.93
CA ILE A 89 10.39 2.87 8.67
C ILE A 89 11.77 2.81 8.01
N MET A 90 11.80 2.83 6.68
CA MET A 90 13.02 2.82 5.87
C MET A 90 13.66 4.21 5.69
N ASN A 91 13.27 5.20 6.50
CA ASN A 91 13.82 6.55 6.50
C ASN A 91 13.75 7.27 5.14
N VAL A 92 12.74 7.01 4.33
CA VAL A 92 12.45 7.84 3.15
C VAL A 92 12.11 9.25 3.64
N ARG A 93 12.71 10.25 3.01
CA ARG A 93 12.44 11.66 3.40
C ARG A 93 11.02 12.06 2.97
N PRO A 94 10.21 12.64 3.86
CA PRO A 94 8.92 13.19 3.48
C PRO A 94 9.10 14.40 2.53
N PRO A 95 8.06 14.75 1.75
CA PRO A 95 6.72 14.17 1.77
C PRO A 95 6.65 12.84 1.01
N TYR A 96 6.03 11.82 1.60
CA TYR A 96 5.93 10.49 1.00
C TYR A 96 5.16 10.48 -0.31
N ALA A 97 4.22 11.40 -0.51
CA ALA A 97 3.51 11.58 -1.77
C ALA A 97 4.46 11.76 -2.97
N SER A 98 5.55 12.52 -2.79
CA SER A 98 6.56 12.73 -3.85
C SER A 98 7.29 11.42 -4.18
N PHE A 99 7.63 10.63 -3.18
CA PHE A 99 8.28 9.33 -3.36
C PHE A 99 7.37 8.35 -4.12
N TYR A 100 6.11 8.16 -3.66
CA TYR A 100 5.19 7.21 -4.29
C TYR A 100 4.83 7.64 -5.72
N ARG A 101 4.63 8.92 -5.98
CA ARG A 101 4.40 9.43 -7.35
C ARG A 101 5.60 9.18 -8.26
N ALA A 102 6.82 9.42 -7.77
CA ALA A 102 8.04 9.14 -8.55
C ALA A 102 8.21 7.64 -8.79
N ALA A 103 7.93 6.80 -7.78
CA ALA A 103 7.99 5.35 -7.89
C ALA A 103 6.99 4.80 -8.92
N LEU A 104 5.72 5.20 -8.83
CA LEU A 104 4.66 4.78 -9.76
C LEU A 104 4.91 5.32 -11.18
N GLY A 105 5.41 6.56 -11.31
CA GLY A 105 5.83 7.12 -12.58
C GLY A 105 6.99 6.35 -13.23
N ALA A 106 7.94 5.87 -12.41
CA ALA A 106 9.05 5.04 -12.91
C ALA A 106 8.57 3.65 -13.35
N VAL A 107 7.63 3.03 -12.62
CA VAL A 107 6.97 1.77 -13.03
C VAL A 107 6.29 1.96 -14.39
N GLU A 108 5.48 2.99 -14.52
CA GLU A 108 4.73 3.27 -15.75
C GLU A 108 5.66 3.55 -16.93
N GLY A 109 6.66 4.43 -16.75
CA GLY A 109 7.60 4.78 -17.82
C GLY A 109 8.48 3.61 -18.26
N ALA A 110 8.97 2.80 -17.32
CA ALA A 110 9.76 1.62 -17.64
C ALA A 110 8.91 0.52 -18.32
N SER A 111 7.65 0.37 -17.89
CA SER A 111 6.69 -0.55 -18.54
C SER A 111 6.42 -0.14 -19.98
N GLN A 112 6.09 1.12 -20.23
CA GLN A 112 5.84 1.65 -21.57
C GLN A 112 7.05 1.48 -22.48
N ALA A 113 8.25 1.75 -21.99
CA ALA A 113 9.49 1.59 -22.74
C ALA A 113 9.74 0.14 -23.15
N LYS A 114 9.51 -0.82 -22.23
CA LYS A 114 9.77 -2.25 -22.47
C LYS A 114 8.66 -2.93 -23.28
N TYR A 115 7.41 -2.55 -23.11
CA TYR A 115 6.25 -3.27 -23.65
C TYR A 115 5.44 -2.45 -24.66
N GLY A 116 6.12 -1.70 -25.53
CA GLY A 116 5.51 -1.05 -26.70
C GLY A 116 4.43 -0.01 -26.34
N GLY A 117 4.69 0.84 -25.37
CA GLY A 117 3.80 1.92 -24.93
C GLY A 117 2.70 1.47 -23.95
N ARG A 118 2.69 0.20 -23.53
CA ARG A 118 1.71 -0.30 -22.56
C ARG A 118 2.16 -0.02 -21.13
N GLY A 119 1.30 0.63 -20.37
CA GLY A 119 1.49 0.82 -18.93
C GLY A 119 1.33 -0.49 -18.16
N PHE A 120 1.89 -0.57 -16.95
CA PHE A 120 1.98 -1.80 -16.16
C PHE A 120 0.61 -2.46 -15.93
N ALA A 121 -0.42 -1.68 -15.65
CA ALA A 121 -1.77 -2.19 -15.44
C ALA A 121 -2.41 -2.85 -16.70
N ARG A 122 -1.82 -2.64 -17.88
CA ARG A 122 -2.28 -3.24 -19.15
C ARG A 122 -1.46 -4.44 -19.60
N LEU A 123 -0.48 -4.84 -18.83
CA LEU A 123 0.32 -6.04 -19.08
C LEU A 123 -0.45 -7.29 -18.68
N ASN A 124 -0.19 -8.40 -19.38
CA ASN A 124 -0.68 -9.70 -18.90
C ASN A 124 0.15 -10.21 -17.72
N ALA A 125 -0.30 -11.26 -17.06
CA ALA A 125 0.35 -11.77 -15.85
C ALA A 125 1.82 -12.18 -16.07
N ALA A 126 2.15 -12.77 -17.20
CA ALA A 126 3.53 -13.18 -17.51
C ALA A 126 4.45 -11.97 -17.68
N GLU A 127 3.97 -10.94 -18.38
CA GLU A 127 4.69 -9.68 -18.56
C GLU A 127 4.87 -8.91 -17.24
N GLN A 128 3.84 -8.91 -16.38
CA GLN A 128 3.93 -8.32 -15.04
C GLN A 128 4.98 -9.04 -14.18
N HIS A 129 5.01 -10.37 -14.21
CA HIS A 129 6.03 -11.15 -13.48
C HIS A 129 7.44 -10.88 -14.00
N ASP A 130 7.65 -10.86 -15.34
CA ASP A 130 8.94 -10.52 -15.95
C ASP A 130 9.39 -9.12 -15.53
N PHE A 131 8.49 -8.13 -15.58
CA PHE A 131 8.78 -6.78 -15.15
C PHE A 131 9.20 -6.71 -13.67
N ILE A 132 8.44 -7.35 -12.79
CA ILE A 132 8.71 -7.38 -11.34
C ILE A 132 10.05 -8.07 -11.05
N ASP A 133 10.39 -9.15 -11.75
CA ASP A 133 11.67 -9.84 -11.56
C ASP A 133 12.86 -8.96 -11.98
N LEU A 134 12.74 -8.26 -13.11
CA LEU A 134 13.75 -7.27 -13.54
C LEU A 134 13.85 -6.09 -12.56
N MET A 135 12.71 -5.61 -12.07
CA MET A 135 12.65 -4.53 -11.07
C MET A 135 13.37 -4.91 -9.77
N ARG A 136 13.07 -6.10 -9.25
CA ARG A 136 13.71 -6.66 -8.05
C ARG A 136 15.24 -6.78 -8.20
N GLN A 137 15.71 -7.10 -9.39
CA GLN A 137 17.14 -7.25 -9.71
C GLN A 137 17.81 -5.92 -10.10
N ASN A 138 17.11 -4.78 -10.13
CA ASN A 138 17.56 -3.50 -10.66
C ASN A 138 18.03 -3.58 -12.13
N LYS A 139 17.38 -4.42 -12.96
CA LYS A 139 17.73 -4.66 -14.37
C LYS A 139 16.81 -3.96 -15.38
N LEU A 140 15.94 -3.07 -14.94
CA LEU A 140 15.11 -2.26 -15.83
C LEU A 140 15.91 -1.10 -16.39
N GLU A 141 16.35 -1.20 -17.66
CA GLU A 141 17.22 -0.22 -18.33
C GLU A 141 16.60 1.19 -18.41
N SER A 142 15.30 1.28 -18.61
CA SER A 142 14.57 2.55 -18.73
C SER A 142 14.04 3.11 -17.42
N TRP A 143 14.47 2.55 -16.29
CA TRP A 143 14.01 2.99 -14.98
C TRP A 143 14.51 4.39 -14.62
N LYS A 144 13.58 5.32 -14.30
CA LYS A 144 13.88 6.70 -13.91
C LYS A 144 13.12 7.05 -12.64
N GLY A 145 13.71 6.78 -11.48
CA GLY A 145 13.07 7.01 -10.19
C GLY A 145 13.94 6.54 -9.02
N PRO A 146 13.35 6.40 -7.83
CA PRO A 146 14.02 5.77 -6.69
C PRO A 146 14.49 4.37 -7.09
N GLY A 147 15.52 3.81 -6.44
CA GLY A 147 16.07 2.50 -6.83
C GLY A 147 14.99 1.42 -7.03
N ALA A 148 15.01 0.73 -8.17
CA ALA A 148 13.92 -0.17 -8.57
C ALA A 148 13.70 -1.29 -7.55
N GLY A 149 14.77 -1.94 -7.08
CA GLY A 149 14.68 -2.98 -6.05
C GLY A 149 14.18 -2.45 -4.70
N PHE A 150 14.45 -1.19 -4.38
CA PHE A 150 13.93 -0.55 -3.17
C PHE A 150 12.44 -0.26 -3.30
N VAL A 151 11.97 0.23 -4.45
CA VAL A 151 10.55 0.43 -4.73
C VAL A 151 9.80 -0.91 -4.70
N TYR A 152 10.38 -1.98 -5.30
CA TYR A 152 9.84 -3.34 -5.19
C TYR A 152 9.62 -3.75 -3.73
N PHE A 153 10.65 -3.56 -2.89
CA PHE A 153 10.59 -3.92 -1.47
C PHE A 153 9.45 -3.18 -0.77
N LEU A 154 9.38 -1.84 -0.92
CA LEU A 154 8.36 -1.03 -0.26
C LEU A 154 6.93 -1.38 -0.70
N LEU A 155 6.69 -1.45 -2.01
CA LEU A 155 5.34 -1.78 -2.52
C LEU A 155 4.91 -3.19 -2.12
N ARG A 156 5.85 -4.15 -2.07
CA ARG A 156 5.56 -5.49 -1.60
C ARG A 156 5.21 -5.50 -0.11
N THR A 157 5.93 -4.76 0.72
CA THR A 157 5.67 -4.69 2.17
C THR A 157 4.33 -4.02 2.44
N ASP A 158 4.04 -2.88 1.80
CA ASP A 158 2.72 -2.23 1.91
C ASP A 158 1.58 -3.16 1.47
N ALA A 159 1.79 -3.98 0.41
CA ALA A 159 0.81 -4.97 -0.04
C ALA A 159 0.62 -6.11 0.97
N VAL A 160 1.70 -6.59 1.58
CA VAL A 160 1.65 -7.61 2.65
C VAL A 160 0.87 -7.07 3.85
N ASP A 161 1.11 -5.82 4.24
CA ASP A 161 0.45 -5.21 5.39
C ASP A 161 -1.07 -5.12 5.21
N VAL A 162 -1.55 -4.71 4.04
CA VAL A 162 -3.00 -4.60 3.81
C VAL A 162 -3.69 -5.96 3.65
N VAL A 163 -2.98 -6.99 3.19
CA VAL A 163 -3.54 -8.35 3.02
C VAL A 163 -3.46 -9.15 4.32
N TYR A 164 -2.28 -9.19 4.92
CA TYR A 164 -1.98 -10.09 6.04
C TYR A 164 -1.85 -9.38 7.39
N GLY A 165 -1.60 -8.09 7.43
CA GLY A 165 -1.53 -7.28 8.65
C GLY A 165 -2.88 -6.99 9.31
N THR A 166 -3.93 -7.74 8.96
CA THR A 166 -5.30 -7.60 9.45
C THR A 166 -5.75 -8.86 10.20
N MET A 167 -6.81 -8.77 11.02
CA MET A 167 -7.38 -9.95 11.69
C MET A 167 -7.80 -11.02 10.68
N ASP A 168 -8.41 -10.61 9.57
CA ASP A 168 -8.82 -11.52 8.49
C ASP A 168 -7.59 -12.17 7.82
N GLY A 169 -6.51 -11.41 7.62
CA GLY A 169 -5.26 -11.92 7.08
C GLY A 169 -4.63 -12.98 7.97
N TYR A 170 -4.58 -12.74 9.28
CA TYR A 170 -4.11 -13.73 10.26
C TYR A 170 -4.97 -15.00 10.23
N ALA A 171 -6.30 -14.84 10.15
CA ALA A 171 -7.22 -15.98 10.04
C ALA A 171 -6.97 -16.82 8.78
N GLN A 172 -6.70 -16.16 7.63
CA GLN A 172 -6.35 -16.84 6.39
C GLN A 172 -5.06 -17.67 6.50
N LEU A 173 -4.10 -17.20 7.29
CA LEU A 173 -2.84 -17.91 7.54
C LEU A 173 -2.98 -19.01 8.60
N GLY A 174 -4.14 -19.14 9.25
CA GLY A 174 -4.36 -20.06 10.37
C GLY A 174 -3.57 -19.68 11.64
N VAL A 175 -3.13 -18.41 11.73
CA VAL A 175 -2.38 -17.88 12.87
C VAL A 175 -3.32 -17.09 13.76
N PRO A 176 -3.37 -17.36 15.09
CA PRO A 176 -4.17 -16.55 16.01
C PRO A 176 -3.67 -15.11 16.03
N TYR A 177 -4.58 -14.15 15.79
CA TYR A 177 -4.25 -12.74 15.96
C TYR A 177 -4.13 -12.42 17.45
N GLN A 178 -2.91 -12.15 17.91
CA GLN A 178 -2.63 -11.74 19.28
C GLN A 178 -1.79 -10.46 19.23
N ALA A 179 -2.39 -9.34 19.50
CA ALA A 179 -1.72 -8.03 19.45
C ALA A 179 -0.57 -7.92 20.46
N HIS A 180 -0.67 -8.62 21.59
CA HIS A 180 0.36 -8.68 22.63
C HIS A 180 0.44 -10.10 23.20
N ILE A 181 1.39 -10.86 22.72
CA ILE A 181 1.74 -12.15 23.33
C ILE A 181 2.76 -11.87 24.44
N ALA A 182 2.38 -12.07 25.70
CA ALA A 182 3.35 -12.04 26.78
C ALA A 182 4.41 -13.12 26.51
N PRO A 183 5.72 -12.81 26.65
CA PRO A 183 6.76 -13.80 26.47
C PRO A 183 6.58 -14.93 27.48
N THR A 184 6.74 -16.18 27.02
CA THR A 184 6.59 -17.37 27.84
C THR A 184 7.68 -17.49 28.93
N ARG A 185 8.73 -16.68 28.82
CA ARG A 185 9.82 -16.52 29.79
C ARG A 185 10.19 -15.04 29.87
N SER A 186 10.48 -14.56 31.07
CA SER A 186 11.14 -13.25 31.25
C SER A 186 12.55 -13.28 30.68
N TRP A 187 12.95 -12.17 30.10
CA TRP A 187 14.30 -11.95 29.57
C TRP A 187 15.33 -11.93 30.70
#